data_1398f0c743cfddb1f2bc851eb8a3e993
#
_entry.id   1398f0c743cfddb1f2bc851eb8a3e993
#
_cell.length_a   1.000
_cell.length_b   1.000
_cell.length_c   1.000
_cell.angle_alpha   90.00
_cell.angle_beta   90.00
_cell.angle_gamma   90.00
#
_symmetry.space_group_name_H-M   'P 1'
#
loop_
_entity.id
_entity.type
_entity.pdbx_description
1 polymer ?
#
loop_
_entity_poly.entity_id
_entity_poly.type
_entity_poly.pdbx_seq_one_letter_code
_entity_poly.pdbx_strand_id
1 'polypeptide(L)'
;MPQILKAARIDGHRLALRDVAPADSDFIFALRTSASAAAHISATPPDRQSQIDYVTAYQRGSGAAYFIICERDGPPLGTVRLYDPQGESFAWGSWILKADAPLFAAIESALIVYCYALDHLGFSAAHFSVRQENAKVWQFHERFGAERARSEAGQYYFRIGGAAIAASLARYRRFLPNGITVTR
;
A
#
# COMPACT_ATOMS: atom_id res chain seq x y z
N MET A 1 1.73 17.82 -13.26
CA MET A 1 1.81 16.35 -13.14
C MET A 1 1.53 15.96 -11.70
N PRO A 2 0.80 14.87 -11.44
CA PRO A 2 0.55 14.40 -10.10
C PRO A 2 1.86 14.14 -9.34
N GLN A 3 1.84 14.36 -8.04
CA GLN A 3 2.98 14.11 -7.16
C GLN A 3 2.52 13.32 -5.94
N ILE A 4 3.39 12.46 -5.43
CA ILE A 4 3.10 11.76 -4.18
C ILE A 4 3.43 12.68 -3.03
N LEU A 5 2.40 13.06 -2.29
CA LEU A 5 2.49 13.83 -1.07
C LEU A 5 2.26 12.92 0.14
N LYS A 6 2.87 13.23 1.26
CA LYS A 6 2.59 12.58 2.54
C LYS A 6 1.29 13.13 3.13
N ALA A 7 0.63 12.32 3.92
CA ALA A 7 -0.47 12.72 4.77
C ALA A 7 -0.17 12.23 6.20
N ALA A 8 -0.44 13.05 7.19
CA ALA A 8 -0.27 12.62 8.57
C ALA A 8 -1.20 11.44 8.89
N ARG A 9 -2.44 11.51 8.37
CA ARG A 9 -3.44 10.46 8.56
C ARG A 9 -4.47 10.45 7.43
N ILE A 10 -4.93 9.25 7.08
CA ILE A 10 -6.04 9.01 6.15
C ILE A 10 -7.02 8.08 6.85
N ASP A 11 -8.19 8.57 7.20
CA ASP A 11 -9.24 7.79 7.83
C ASP A 11 -10.16 7.19 6.79
N GLY A 12 -10.34 5.87 6.84
CA GLY A 12 -11.34 5.10 6.11
C GLY A 12 -12.58 4.79 6.97
N HIS A 13 -13.18 3.63 6.73
CA HIS A 13 -14.35 3.16 7.48
C HIS A 13 -13.95 2.50 8.81
N ARG A 14 -13.16 1.45 8.75
CA ARG A 14 -12.65 0.68 9.90
C ARG A 14 -11.14 0.84 10.09
N LEU A 15 -10.45 1.25 9.03
CA LEU A 15 -9.01 1.45 9.00
C LEU A 15 -8.65 2.92 8.98
N ALA A 16 -7.44 3.19 9.41
CA ALA A 16 -6.71 4.41 9.14
C ALA A 16 -5.31 4.08 8.61
N LEU A 17 -4.82 4.91 7.71
CA LEU A 17 -3.42 4.93 7.31
C LEU A 17 -2.78 6.13 7.99
N ARG A 18 -1.72 5.95 8.77
CA ARG A 18 -0.95 7.03 9.34
C ARG A 18 0.48 7.03 8.85
N ASP A 19 1.09 8.19 8.72
CA ASP A 19 2.48 8.29 8.28
C ASP A 19 3.41 7.50 9.19
N VAL A 20 4.41 6.86 8.59
CA VAL A 20 5.41 6.06 9.32
C VAL A 20 6.34 6.98 10.10
N ALA A 21 6.61 6.62 11.34
CA ALA A 21 7.58 7.29 12.20
C ALA A 21 8.72 6.33 12.62
N PRO A 22 9.89 6.82 13.04
CA PRO A 22 11.00 5.98 13.52
C PRO A 22 10.58 5.00 14.63
N ALA A 23 9.63 5.37 15.46
CA ALA A 23 9.07 4.50 16.50
C ALA A 23 8.37 3.24 15.95
N ASP A 24 8.00 3.23 14.66
CA ASP A 24 7.37 2.07 14.00
C ASP A 24 8.39 1.05 13.48
N SER A 25 9.67 1.35 13.55
CA SER A 25 10.72 0.53 12.93
C SER A 25 10.72 -0.91 13.43
N ASP A 26 10.41 -1.15 14.69
CA ASP A 26 10.31 -2.49 15.27
C ASP A 26 9.13 -3.26 14.69
N PHE A 27 7.98 -2.61 14.59
CA PHE A 27 6.79 -3.21 14.02
C PHE A 27 7.04 -3.56 12.54
N ILE A 28 7.61 -2.62 11.77
CA ILE A 28 7.91 -2.84 10.35
C ILE A 28 8.92 -3.97 10.17
N PHE A 29 9.98 -3.99 10.98
CA PHE A 29 10.99 -5.05 10.94
C PHE A 29 10.38 -6.42 11.24
N ALA A 30 9.64 -6.55 12.32
CA ALA A 30 8.95 -7.79 12.68
C ALA A 30 7.97 -8.26 11.59
N LEU A 31 7.20 -7.32 11.01
CA LEU A 31 6.25 -7.61 9.94
C LEU A 31 6.97 -8.13 8.68
N ARG A 32 8.05 -7.49 8.26
CA ARG A 32 8.82 -7.84 7.06
C ARG A 32 9.61 -9.15 7.21
N THR A 33 10.03 -9.48 8.41
CA THR A 33 10.78 -10.72 8.72
C THR A 33 9.88 -11.88 9.10
N SER A 34 8.57 -11.66 9.18
CA SER A 34 7.61 -12.76 9.42
C SER A 34 7.68 -13.79 8.29
N ALA A 35 7.49 -15.06 8.61
CA ALA A 35 7.59 -16.15 7.64
C ALA A 35 6.63 -15.98 6.44
N SER A 36 5.46 -15.39 6.65
CA SER A 36 4.47 -15.13 5.60
C SER A 36 4.86 -14.00 4.66
N ALA A 37 5.65 -13.03 5.12
CA ALA A 37 6.04 -11.86 4.32
C ALA A 37 7.41 -12.02 3.67
N ALA A 38 8.39 -12.55 4.39
CA ALA A 38 9.79 -12.62 3.96
C ALA A 38 10.00 -13.35 2.61
N ALA A 39 9.16 -14.35 2.32
CA ALA A 39 9.23 -15.10 1.06
C ALA A 39 8.81 -14.27 -0.18
N HIS A 40 8.03 -13.20 0.00
CA HIS A 40 7.32 -12.53 -1.10
C HIS A 40 7.67 -11.06 -1.30
N ILE A 41 8.46 -10.47 -0.40
CA ILE A 41 8.88 -9.07 -0.49
C ILE A 41 10.35 -8.94 -0.88
N SER A 42 10.77 -7.72 -1.20
CA SER A 42 12.19 -7.40 -1.35
C SER A 42 12.96 -7.71 -0.07
N ALA A 43 14.25 -8.06 -0.21
CA ALA A 43 15.09 -8.34 0.94
C ALA A 43 14.97 -7.25 2.00
N THR A 44 14.72 -7.67 3.23
CA THR A 44 14.72 -6.77 4.38
C THR A 44 16.19 -6.59 4.84
N PRO A 45 16.61 -5.38 5.21
CA PRO A 45 17.90 -5.19 5.84
C PRO A 45 18.09 -6.16 7.00
N PRO A 46 19.31 -6.68 7.22
CA PRO A 46 19.53 -7.78 8.16
C PRO A 46 19.40 -7.37 9.63
N ASP A 47 19.31 -6.09 9.91
CA ASP A 47 19.29 -5.56 11.27
C ASP A 47 18.26 -4.44 11.46
N ARG A 48 17.87 -4.27 12.72
CA ARG A 48 16.90 -3.29 13.18
C ARG A 48 17.37 -1.85 12.93
N GLN A 49 18.67 -1.56 13.04
CA GLN A 49 19.19 -0.21 12.85
C GLN A 49 18.99 0.26 11.42
N SER A 50 19.25 -0.60 10.45
CA SER A 50 18.99 -0.31 9.04
C SER A 50 17.51 0.04 8.77
N GLN A 51 16.58 -0.58 9.51
CA GLN A 51 15.16 -0.23 9.39
C GLN A 51 14.86 1.17 9.98
N ILE A 52 15.48 1.52 11.10
CA ILE A 52 15.38 2.86 11.72
C ILE A 52 15.94 3.91 10.76
N ASP A 53 17.11 3.66 10.19
CA ASP A 53 17.78 4.56 9.26
C ASP A 53 16.95 4.77 8.00
N TYR A 54 16.33 3.71 7.48
CA TYR A 54 15.43 3.78 6.35
C TYR A 54 14.21 4.66 6.63
N VAL A 55 13.53 4.48 7.76
CA VAL A 55 12.37 5.31 8.13
C VAL A 55 12.78 6.76 8.38
N THR A 56 13.93 6.98 9.01
CA THR A 56 14.47 8.32 9.25
C THR A 56 14.79 9.04 7.94
N ALA A 57 15.40 8.34 6.97
CA ALA A 57 15.64 8.87 5.63
C ALA A 57 14.33 9.17 4.88
N TYR A 58 13.35 8.26 4.98
CA TYR A 58 12.02 8.47 4.42
C TYR A 58 11.37 9.76 4.95
N GLN A 59 11.45 10.04 6.24
CA GLN A 59 10.83 11.24 6.81
C GLN A 59 11.37 12.54 6.21
N ARG A 60 12.66 12.56 5.86
CA ARG A 60 13.33 13.73 5.23
C ARG A 60 13.11 13.80 3.72
N GLY A 61 12.75 12.69 3.10
CA GLY A 61 12.54 12.56 1.66
C GLY A 61 11.17 13.03 1.20
N SER A 62 11.03 13.16 -0.12
CA SER A 62 9.78 13.44 -0.83
C SER A 62 9.55 12.40 -1.94
N GLY A 63 8.41 12.47 -2.61
CA GLY A 63 8.09 11.58 -3.74
C GLY A 63 7.66 10.17 -3.34
N ALA A 64 7.45 9.91 -2.06
CA ALA A 64 6.86 8.69 -1.55
C ALA A 64 5.99 8.98 -0.32
N ALA A 65 4.98 8.13 -0.10
CA ALA A 65 4.16 8.13 1.10
C ALA A 65 4.14 6.70 1.67
N TYR A 66 4.56 6.53 2.91
CA TYR A 66 4.67 5.24 3.58
C TYR A 66 3.82 5.23 4.84
N PHE A 67 2.88 4.32 4.91
CA PHE A 67 1.86 4.31 5.95
C PHE A 67 1.89 3.03 6.76
N ILE A 68 1.60 3.17 8.05
CA ILE A 68 1.11 2.10 8.90
C ILE A 68 -0.40 1.97 8.67
N ILE A 69 -0.86 0.78 8.35
CA ILE A 69 -2.28 0.42 8.34
C ILE A 69 -2.68 0.08 9.76
N CYS A 70 -3.64 0.80 10.33
CA CYS A 70 -4.15 0.56 11.67
C CYS A 70 -5.65 0.27 11.63
N GLU A 71 -6.20 -0.40 12.62
CA GLU A 71 -7.60 -0.19 12.96
C GLU A 71 -7.81 1.30 13.25
N ARG A 72 -8.98 1.85 12.96
CA ARG A 72 -9.21 3.29 12.99
C ARG A 72 -8.79 3.94 14.32
N ASP A 73 -9.11 3.29 15.44
CA ASP A 73 -8.74 3.71 16.79
C ASP A 73 -8.02 2.59 17.56
N GLY A 74 -7.29 1.74 16.83
CA GLY A 74 -6.70 0.52 17.36
C GLY A 74 -5.27 0.25 16.90
N PRO A 75 -4.84 -0.99 17.06
CA PRO A 75 -3.46 -1.39 16.86
C PRO A 75 -3.04 -1.39 15.38
N PRO A 76 -1.72 -1.39 15.10
CA PRO A 76 -1.19 -1.55 13.76
C PRO A 76 -1.45 -2.97 13.23
N LEU A 77 -1.89 -3.03 11.98
CA LEU A 77 -2.21 -4.26 11.25
C LEU A 77 -1.24 -4.55 10.10
N GLY A 78 -0.56 -3.53 9.58
CA GLY A 78 0.30 -3.70 8.42
C GLY A 78 0.92 -2.41 7.92
N THR A 79 1.45 -2.47 6.71
CA THR A 79 2.06 -1.33 6.01
C THR A 79 1.57 -1.23 4.58
N VAL A 80 1.70 -0.04 3.98
CA VAL A 80 1.54 0.20 2.54
C VAL A 80 2.33 1.44 2.15
N ARG A 81 2.93 1.43 0.95
CA ARG A 81 3.73 2.54 0.43
C ARG A 81 3.30 2.91 -0.99
N LEU A 82 3.17 4.22 -1.26
CA LEU A 82 3.05 4.79 -2.60
C LEU A 82 4.40 5.38 -2.99
N TYR A 83 4.85 5.14 -4.22
CA TYR A 83 6.18 5.55 -4.70
C TYR A 83 6.24 5.56 -6.24
N ASP A 84 7.37 5.93 -6.82
CA ASP A 84 7.67 5.85 -8.24
C ASP A 84 6.57 6.44 -9.14
N PRO A 85 6.27 7.74 -9.04
CA PRO A 85 5.30 8.38 -9.91
C PRO A 85 5.82 8.41 -11.37
N GLN A 86 5.04 7.90 -12.32
CA GLN A 86 5.35 7.86 -13.75
C GLN A 86 4.20 8.48 -14.55
N GLY A 87 4.33 9.77 -14.91
CA GLY A 87 3.25 10.51 -15.55
C GLY A 87 2.00 10.53 -14.67
N GLU A 88 0.90 9.97 -15.15
CA GLU A 88 -0.35 9.88 -14.41
C GLU A 88 -0.51 8.59 -13.59
N SER A 89 0.54 7.76 -13.54
CA SER A 89 0.54 6.49 -12.82
C SER A 89 1.46 6.55 -11.61
N PHE A 90 1.10 5.84 -10.56
CA PHE A 90 1.94 5.66 -9.36
C PHE A 90 2.16 4.18 -9.08
N ALA A 91 3.29 3.86 -8.47
CA ALA A 91 3.48 2.53 -7.91
C ALA A 91 3.01 2.47 -6.46
N TRP A 92 2.50 1.32 -6.06
CA TRP A 92 2.28 1.01 -4.65
C TRP A 92 2.70 -0.41 -4.31
N GLY A 93 3.16 -0.59 -3.10
CA GLY A 93 3.73 -1.85 -2.63
C GLY A 93 4.11 -1.76 -1.16
N SER A 94 5.07 -2.58 -0.71
CA SER A 94 5.32 -2.78 0.72
C SER A 94 4.00 -3.02 1.48
N TRP A 95 3.03 -3.59 0.78
CA TRP A 95 1.71 -3.89 1.30
C TRP A 95 1.73 -5.25 1.98
N ILE A 96 1.85 -5.18 3.27
CA ILE A 96 2.00 -6.36 4.13
C ILE A 96 1.01 -6.21 5.27
N LEU A 97 0.19 -7.22 5.46
CA LEU A 97 -0.72 -7.33 6.60
C LEU A 97 -0.25 -8.43 7.54
N LYS A 98 -0.48 -8.25 8.83
CA LYS A 98 -0.28 -9.31 9.82
C LYS A 98 -1.12 -10.54 9.44
N ALA A 99 -0.66 -11.73 9.82
CA ALA A 99 -1.37 -12.97 9.52
C ALA A 99 -2.77 -13.04 10.16
N ASP A 100 -2.94 -12.40 11.30
CA ASP A 100 -4.18 -12.30 12.06
C ASP A 100 -5.01 -11.03 11.74
N ALA A 101 -4.62 -10.26 10.72
CA ALA A 101 -5.38 -9.09 10.31
C ALA A 101 -6.80 -9.47 9.85
N PRO A 102 -7.82 -8.65 10.17
CA PRO A 102 -9.19 -8.91 9.76
C PRO A 102 -9.31 -9.03 8.23
N LEU A 103 -10.18 -9.91 7.74
CA LEU A 103 -10.35 -10.16 6.31
C LEU A 103 -10.69 -8.91 5.49
N PHE A 104 -11.36 -7.93 6.09
CA PHE A 104 -11.68 -6.66 5.42
C PHE A 104 -10.45 -5.77 5.21
N ALA A 105 -9.38 -5.96 5.98
CA ALA A 105 -8.24 -5.05 5.97
C ALA A 105 -7.56 -4.96 4.60
N ALA A 106 -7.46 -6.06 3.87
CA ALA A 106 -6.90 -6.08 2.53
C ALA A 106 -7.73 -5.24 1.56
N ILE A 107 -9.05 -5.42 1.55
CA ILE A 107 -9.93 -4.70 0.63
C ILE A 107 -9.96 -3.22 0.99
N GLU A 108 -10.23 -2.88 2.24
CA GLU A 108 -10.36 -1.50 2.66
C GLU A 108 -9.06 -0.71 2.50
N SER A 109 -7.90 -1.27 2.85
CA SER A 109 -6.62 -0.60 2.66
C SER A 109 -6.32 -0.31 1.19
N ALA A 110 -6.63 -1.23 0.28
CA ALA A 110 -6.49 -1.01 -1.16
C ALA A 110 -7.43 0.10 -1.67
N LEU A 111 -8.68 0.13 -1.20
CA LEU A 111 -9.63 1.20 -1.55
C LEU A 111 -9.14 2.57 -1.05
N ILE A 112 -8.63 2.66 0.18
CA ILE A 112 -8.06 3.90 0.74
C ILE A 112 -6.89 4.38 -0.12
N VAL A 113 -5.97 3.48 -0.52
CA VAL A 113 -4.85 3.82 -1.40
C VAL A 113 -5.33 4.41 -2.71
N TYR A 114 -6.30 3.78 -3.38
CA TYR A 114 -6.82 4.27 -4.64
C TYR A 114 -7.58 5.59 -4.49
N CYS A 115 -8.44 5.74 -3.49
CA CYS A 115 -9.12 7.02 -3.22
C CYS A 115 -8.09 8.13 -2.96
N TYR A 116 -7.09 7.88 -2.13
CA TYR A 116 -6.05 8.86 -1.85
C TYR A 116 -5.28 9.28 -3.11
N ALA A 117 -4.86 8.30 -3.91
CA ALA A 117 -4.09 8.57 -5.11
C ALA A 117 -4.91 9.32 -6.19
N LEU A 118 -6.17 8.93 -6.41
CA LEU A 118 -6.99 9.52 -7.46
C LEU A 118 -7.58 10.87 -7.03
N ASP A 119 -8.22 10.92 -5.85
CA ASP A 119 -9.03 12.06 -5.45
C ASP A 119 -8.19 13.19 -4.81
N HIS A 120 -7.04 12.84 -4.18
CA HIS A 120 -6.22 13.82 -3.45
C HIS A 120 -4.86 14.10 -4.08
N LEU A 121 -4.31 13.17 -4.87
CA LEU A 121 -3.01 13.34 -5.54
C LEU A 121 -3.14 13.53 -7.06
N GLY A 122 -4.32 13.25 -7.64
CA GLY A 122 -4.62 13.47 -9.06
C GLY A 122 -4.05 12.43 -10.01
N PHE A 123 -3.68 11.25 -9.54
CA PHE A 123 -3.31 10.12 -10.40
C PHE A 123 -4.55 9.52 -11.08
N SER A 124 -4.35 8.92 -12.25
CA SER A 124 -5.42 8.25 -13.00
C SER A 124 -5.16 6.75 -13.24
N ALA A 125 -3.98 6.26 -12.85
CA ALA A 125 -3.59 4.86 -13.00
C ALA A 125 -2.60 4.45 -11.91
N ALA A 126 -2.43 3.13 -11.73
CA ALA A 126 -1.37 2.57 -10.92
C ALA A 126 -0.61 1.47 -11.67
N HIS A 127 0.64 1.24 -11.24
CA HIS A 127 1.47 0.15 -11.70
C HIS A 127 2.20 -0.49 -10.52
N PHE A 128 2.49 -1.77 -10.60
CA PHE A 128 3.20 -2.49 -9.55
C PHE A 128 3.69 -3.84 -10.04
N SER A 129 4.57 -4.46 -9.29
CA SER A 129 5.02 -5.83 -9.55
C SER A 129 4.72 -6.73 -8.36
N VAL A 130 4.45 -8.00 -8.65
CA VAL A 130 4.21 -9.04 -7.65
C VAL A 130 5.01 -10.28 -8.05
N ARG A 131 5.67 -10.91 -7.08
CA ARG A 131 6.36 -12.19 -7.33
C ARG A 131 5.35 -13.24 -7.82
N GLN A 132 5.75 -14.03 -8.82
CA GLN A 132 4.88 -15.06 -9.41
C GLN A 132 4.40 -16.09 -8.37
N GLU A 133 5.25 -16.39 -7.39
CA GLU A 133 4.92 -17.32 -6.29
C GLU A 133 3.87 -16.75 -5.33
N ASN A 134 3.68 -15.42 -5.28
CA ASN A 134 2.71 -14.76 -4.42
C ASN A 134 1.31 -14.74 -5.04
N ALA A 135 0.77 -15.95 -5.28
CA ALA A 135 -0.50 -16.12 -5.97
C ALA A 135 -1.65 -15.40 -5.28
N LYS A 136 -1.67 -15.37 -3.95
CA LYS A 136 -2.72 -14.69 -3.17
C LYS A 136 -2.79 -13.20 -3.51
N VAL A 137 -1.65 -12.55 -3.65
CA VAL A 137 -1.57 -11.09 -3.89
C VAL A 137 -1.87 -10.77 -5.35
N TRP A 138 -1.26 -11.45 -6.34
CA TRP A 138 -1.55 -11.10 -7.72
C TRP A 138 -2.99 -11.45 -8.15
N GLN A 139 -3.59 -12.51 -7.61
CA GLN A 139 -5.01 -12.80 -7.81
C GLN A 139 -5.93 -11.72 -7.19
N PHE A 140 -5.53 -11.16 -6.03
CA PHE A 140 -6.24 -10.04 -5.43
C PHE A 140 -6.26 -8.84 -6.39
N HIS A 141 -5.11 -8.47 -6.95
CA HIS A 141 -5.02 -7.35 -7.89
C HIS A 141 -5.81 -7.58 -9.18
N GLU A 142 -5.79 -8.80 -9.72
CA GLU A 142 -6.63 -9.14 -10.89
C GLU A 142 -8.12 -9.01 -10.59
N ARG A 143 -8.56 -9.41 -9.40
CA ARG A 143 -9.95 -9.19 -8.97
C ARG A 143 -10.32 -7.71 -8.81
N PHE A 144 -9.34 -6.86 -8.59
CA PHE A 144 -9.50 -5.40 -8.60
C PHE A 144 -9.45 -4.80 -10.01
N GLY A 145 -9.23 -5.62 -11.04
CA GLY A 145 -9.21 -5.18 -12.44
C GLY A 145 -7.82 -4.79 -12.94
N ALA A 146 -6.76 -5.16 -12.22
CA ALA A 146 -5.41 -4.98 -12.72
C ALA A 146 -5.10 -6.00 -13.83
N GLU A 147 -4.42 -5.52 -14.86
CA GLU A 147 -4.01 -6.33 -16.01
C GLU A 147 -2.52 -6.62 -15.97
N ARG A 148 -2.13 -7.84 -16.32
CA ARG A 148 -0.71 -8.19 -16.47
C ARG A 148 -0.17 -7.53 -17.74
N ALA A 149 0.78 -6.64 -17.58
CA ALA A 149 1.47 -6.00 -18.69
C ALA A 149 2.63 -6.85 -19.23
N ARG A 150 3.36 -7.52 -18.32
CA ARG A 150 4.49 -8.40 -18.68
C ARG A 150 4.83 -9.36 -17.53
N SER A 151 5.66 -10.35 -17.87
CA SER A 151 6.27 -11.29 -16.93
C SER A 151 7.77 -11.34 -17.18
N GLU A 152 8.58 -11.09 -16.16
CA GLU A 152 10.02 -11.04 -16.28
C GLU A 152 10.69 -11.35 -14.94
N ALA A 153 11.78 -12.12 -14.95
CA ALA A 153 12.62 -12.41 -13.78
C ALA A 153 11.83 -12.84 -12.52
N GLY A 154 10.82 -13.71 -12.69
CA GLY A 154 10.00 -14.21 -11.58
C GLY A 154 8.97 -13.21 -11.04
N GLN A 155 8.74 -12.10 -11.73
CA GLN A 155 7.77 -11.07 -11.40
C GLN A 155 6.66 -10.99 -12.46
N TYR A 156 5.43 -10.74 -12.00
CA TYR A 156 4.36 -10.20 -12.84
C TYR A 156 4.30 -8.69 -12.66
N TYR A 157 4.28 -7.96 -13.77
CA TYR A 157 4.09 -6.51 -13.78
C TYR A 157 2.66 -6.19 -14.17
N PHE A 158 2.01 -5.36 -13.38
CA PHE A 158 0.61 -5.00 -13.52
C PHE A 158 0.42 -3.53 -13.82
N ARG A 159 -0.67 -3.24 -14.51
CA ARG A 159 -1.26 -1.89 -14.60
C ARG A 159 -2.74 -1.98 -14.27
N ILE A 160 -3.25 -0.90 -13.70
CA ILE A 160 -4.68 -0.70 -13.49
C ILE A 160 -5.02 0.74 -13.83
N GLY A 161 -5.97 0.93 -14.75
CA GLY A 161 -6.44 2.26 -15.15
C GLY A 161 -7.60 2.76 -14.30
N GLY A 162 -7.88 4.07 -14.39
CA GLY A 162 -8.92 4.73 -13.59
C GLY A 162 -10.30 4.12 -13.72
N ALA A 163 -10.69 3.68 -14.91
CA ALA A 163 -11.99 3.02 -15.10
C ALA A 163 -12.12 1.71 -14.30
N ALA A 164 -11.06 0.88 -14.28
CA ALA A 164 -11.02 -0.36 -13.51
C ALA A 164 -10.98 -0.08 -12.00
N ILE A 165 -10.22 0.95 -11.59
CA ILE A 165 -10.21 1.41 -10.20
C ILE A 165 -11.61 1.88 -9.78
N ALA A 166 -12.28 2.72 -10.58
CA ALA A 166 -13.63 3.20 -10.29
C ALA A 166 -14.65 2.05 -10.19
N ALA A 167 -14.55 1.05 -11.08
CA ALA A 167 -15.39 -0.14 -11.02
C ALA A 167 -15.17 -0.93 -9.72
N SER A 168 -13.92 -1.06 -9.26
CA SER A 168 -13.58 -1.73 -8.00
C SER A 168 -14.04 -0.93 -6.78
N LEU A 169 -13.90 0.39 -6.77
CA LEU A 169 -14.45 1.27 -5.72
C LEU A 169 -15.97 1.09 -5.61
N ALA A 170 -16.69 1.05 -6.73
CA ALA A 170 -18.13 0.81 -6.75
C ALA A 170 -18.49 -0.60 -6.24
N ARG A 171 -17.78 -1.63 -6.72
CA ARG A 171 -18.00 -3.04 -6.36
C ARG A 171 -17.82 -3.31 -4.88
N TYR A 172 -16.80 -2.71 -4.29
CA TYR A 172 -16.42 -2.92 -2.89
C TYR A 172 -16.86 -1.78 -1.97
N ARG A 173 -17.79 -0.90 -2.41
CA ARG A 173 -18.26 0.26 -1.67
C ARG A 173 -18.63 0.00 -0.20
N ARG A 174 -19.14 -1.19 0.11
CA ARG A 174 -19.51 -1.58 1.49
C ARG A 174 -18.33 -1.53 2.48
N PHE A 175 -17.09 -1.64 1.99
CA PHE A 175 -15.89 -1.57 2.83
C PHE A 175 -15.38 -0.14 3.03
N LEU A 176 -15.83 0.81 2.20
CA LEU A 176 -15.49 2.22 2.31
C LEU A 176 -16.69 3.10 1.94
N PRO A 177 -17.82 3.00 2.70
CA PRO A 177 -19.10 3.58 2.30
C PRO A 177 -19.10 5.11 2.23
N ASN A 178 -18.25 5.77 3.01
CA ASN A 178 -18.22 7.24 3.15
C ASN A 178 -16.94 7.86 2.54
N GLY A 179 -16.15 7.09 1.77
CA GLY A 179 -14.87 7.55 1.27
C GLY A 179 -13.83 7.72 2.36
N ILE A 180 -12.90 8.63 2.15
CA ILE A 180 -11.78 8.89 3.06
C ILE A 180 -11.76 10.33 3.58
N THR A 181 -11.15 10.54 4.74
CA THR A 181 -10.79 11.86 5.26
C THR A 181 -9.27 11.95 5.37
N VAL A 182 -8.67 13.01 4.81
CA VAL A 182 -7.22 13.19 4.79
C VAL A 182 -6.80 14.34 5.70
N THR A 183 -5.90 14.07 6.63
CA THR A 183 -5.22 15.05 7.48
C THR A 183 -3.75 15.17 7.00
N ARG A 184 -3.31 16.39 6.71
CA ARG A 184 -1.95 16.70 6.27
C ARG A 184 -1.11 17.27 7.39
#